data_b3587ef899d1257b4069bdef88779f03
#
_entry.id   b3587ef899d1257b4069bdef88779f03
#
_cell.length_a   1.000
_cell.length_b   1.000
_cell.length_c   1.000
_cell.angle_alpha   90.00
_cell.angle_beta   90.00
_cell.angle_gamma   90.00
#
_symmetry.space_group_name_H-M   'P 1'
#
loop_
_entity.id
_entity.type
_entity.pdbx_description
1 polymer ?
#
loop_
_entity_poly.entity_id
_entity_poly.type
_entity_poly.pdbx_seq_one_letter_code
_entity_poly.pdbx_strand_id
1 'polypeptide(L)'
;MAEYPPNHIFDMTMIVGECQNNYRAAARLYAERFPLRRFPNHTTIRRLTERARDGHLSRQRRHREYDENDSHVVTVLAAIHLDPHTSSRIIEREIGIPRTTALRILKKLKYHAYHITLVQELRPNHVQMRIEFCRWALRMTENNPDFFRYVMFSDEATFNSQGQLNRHNCHYWSEVNPHWHRTVDHQHRWSIMVWCGIINGYLIGPYVFEENVDRFSYLELLRERLPELLENVDLETRQRMWLQQDGAAPHFARIVRDCLNNNYNDRWIGRGGPVNWPPCSPDISPPDFYLWGFLKDAVFKQRPTTREDMIGRIRRACAVIPRDTLLRAVQHFQRRVNLCLEVDGGNFEHLLQ
;
A
#
# COMPACT_ATOMS: atom_id res chain seq x y z
N MET A 1 29.55 18.87 -16.74
CA MET A 1 30.62 19.81 -16.32
C MET A 1 30.10 20.63 -15.15
N ALA A 2 30.82 20.64 -14.02
CA ALA A 2 30.40 21.44 -12.86
C ALA A 2 30.46 22.94 -13.20
N GLU A 3 29.38 23.64 -12.88
CA GLU A 3 29.22 25.05 -13.15
C GLU A 3 29.93 25.88 -12.07
N TYR A 4 30.56 26.99 -12.45
CA TYR A 4 31.14 27.93 -11.49
C TYR A 4 30.06 28.90 -11.00
N PRO A 5 30.00 29.19 -9.69
CA PRO A 5 29.04 30.17 -9.14
C PRO A 5 29.25 31.57 -9.73
N PRO A 6 28.22 32.42 -9.81
CA PRO A 6 28.30 33.78 -10.40
C PRO A 6 29.42 34.64 -9.83
N ASN A 7 29.64 34.62 -8.51
CA ASN A 7 30.73 35.36 -7.84
C ASN A 7 32.12 34.89 -8.31
N HIS A 8 32.33 33.59 -8.54
CA HIS A 8 33.60 33.10 -9.08
C HIS A 8 33.82 33.56 -10.52
N ILE A 9 32.75 33.62 -11.34
CA ILE A 9 32.82 34.10 -12.72
C ILE A 9 33.14 35.59 -12.73
N PHE A 10 32.55 36.35 -11.80
CA PHE A 10 32.86 37.77 -11.62
C PHE A 10 34.34 37.98 -11.29
N ASP A 11 34.88 37.26 -10.28
CA ASP A 11 36.30 37.33 -9.91
C ASP A 11 37.20 36.95 -11.09
N MET A 12 36.86 35.93 -11.88
CA MET A 12 37.60 35.59 -13.10
C MET A 12 37.59 36.74 -14.10
N THR A 13 36.45 37.41 -14.28
CA THR A 13 36.33 38.54 -15.22
C THR A 13 37.21 39.72 -14.80
N MET A 14 37.23 40.04 -13.51
CA MET A 14 38.10 41.09 -12.95
C MET A 14 39.58 40.77 -13.16
N ILE A 15 39.99 39.53 -12.86
CA ILE A 15 41.39 39.07 -13.06
C ILE A 15 41.82 39.07 -14.53
N VAL A 16 40.90 38.74 -15.44
CA VAL A 16 41.16 38.84 -16.90
C VAL A 16 41.39 40.30 -17.32
N GLY A 17 40.66 41.24 -16.71
CA GLY A 17 40.92 42.69 -16.91
C GLY A 17 42.30 43.10 -16.41
N GLU A 18 42.68 42.70 -15.18
CA GLU A 18 43.99 42.94 -14.57
C GLU A 18 45.16 42.38 -15.45
N CYS A 19 44.92 41.23 -16.04
CA CYS A 19 45.91 40.57 -16.95
C CYS A 19 45.82 41.04 -18.39
N GLN A 20 45.15 42.15 -18.69
CA GLN A 20 45.04 42.74 -20.04
C GLN A 20 44.54 41.73 -21.09
N ASN A 21 43.54 40.92 -20.72
CA ASN A 21 42.93 39.82 -21.53
C ASN A 21 43.89 38.64 -21.83
N ASN A 22 45.00 38.51 -21.12
CA ASN A 22 45.81 37.31 -21.16
C ASN A 22 45.22 36.20 -20.29
N TYR A 23 44.42 35.31 -20.91
CA TYR A 23 43.70 34.23 -20.19
C TYR A 23 44.62 33.20 -19.53
N ARG A 24 45.86 33.01 -20.06
CA ARG A 24 46.84 32.12 -19.40
C ARG A 24 47.40 32.71 -18.14
N ALA A 25 47.71 34.02 -18.16
CA ALA A 25 48.15 34.77 -16.98
C ALA A 25 46.99 34.81 -15.95
N ALA A 26 45.79 35.11 -16.39
CA ALA A 26 44.61 35.15 -15.56
C ALA A 26 44.33 33.77 -14.87
N ALA A 27 44.55 32.65 -15.51
CA ALA A 27 44.40 31.35 -14.88
C ALA A 27 45.40 31.08 -13.77
N ARG A 28 46.67 31.54 -13.92
CA ARG A 28 47.67 31.42 -12.89
C ARG A 28 47.36 32.36 -11.71
N LEU A 29 47.05 33.62 -11.98
CA LEU A 29 46.68 34.59 -10.94
C LEU A 29 45.43 34.23 -10.18
N TYR A 30 44.43 33.64 -10.86
CA TYR A 30 43.24 33.12 -10.16
C TYR A 30 43.54 31.97 -9.20
N ALA A 31 44.39 31.03 -9.60
CA ALA A 31 44.83 29.93 -8.75
C ALA A 31 45.65 30.42 -7.55
N GLU A 32 46.49 31.41 -7.74
CA GLU A 32 47.30 32.03 -6.66
C GLU A 32 46.42 32.80 -5.66
N ARG A 33 45.45 33.61 -6.17
CA ARG A 33 44.60 34.46 -5.33
C ARG A 33 43.52 33.67 -4.58
N PHE A 34 43.07 32.53 -5.13
CA PHE A 34 42.00 31.71 -4.57
C PHE A 34 42.40 30.25 -4.39
N PRO A 35 43.39 29.91 -3.56
CA PRO A 35 43.97 28.57 -3.46
C PRO A 35 42.99 27.49 -3.00
N LEU A 36 41.86 27.85 -2.35
CA LEU A 36 40.83 26.94 -1.87
C LEU A 36 39.71 26.71 -2.87
N ARG A 37 39.73 27.40 -4.02
CA ARG A 37 38.72 27.25 -5.05
C ARG A 37 39.17 26.30 -6.16
N ARG A 38 38.22 25.74 -6.87
CA ARG A 38 38.52 24.93 -8.07
C ARG A 38 39.18 25.78 -9.15
N PHE A 39 40.32 25.33 -9.68
CA PHE A 39 41.10 26.03 -10.70
C PHE A 39 40.54 25.77 -12.11
N PRO A 40 40.05 26.79 -12.83
CA PRO A 40 39.69 26.70 -14.21
C PRO A 40 40.94 26.82 -15.11
N ASN A 41 40.96 26.09 -16.21
CA ASN A 41 41.99 26.34 -17.23
C ASN A 41 41.66 27.62 -18.04
N HIS A 42 42.66 28.12 -18.76
CA HIS A 42 42.54 29.37 -19.51
C HIS A 42 41.39 29.37 -20.54
N THR A 43 41.06 28.24 -21.16
CA THR A 43 39.93 28.10 -22.11
C THR A 43 38.59 28.17 -21.38
N THR A 44 38.50 27.67 -20.16
CA THR A 44 37.30 27.77 -19.30
C THR A 44 37.10 29.23 -18.87
N ILE A 45 38.16 29.92 -18.40
CA ILE A 45 38.10 31.33 -18.06
C ILE A 45 37.63 32.16 -19.25
N ARG A 46 38.23 31.98 -20.40
CA ARG A 46 37.82 32.67 -21.63
C ARG A 46 36.34 32.51 -21.91
N ARG A 47 35.84 31.30 -21.95
CA ARG A 47 34.44 31.00 -22.24
C ARG A 47 33.49 31.59 -21.18
N LEU A 48 33.87 31.58 -19.89
CA LEU A 48 33.05 32.11 -18.81
C LEU A 48 33.00 33.64 -18.82
N THR A 49 34.14 34.29 -19.08
CA THR A 49 34.24 35.76 -19.16
C THR A 49 33.58 36.32 -20.42
N GLU A 50 33.71 35.66 -21.59
CA GLU A 50 32.97 36.00 -22.78
C GLU A 50 31.46 35.94 -22.53
N ARG A 51 30.99 34.85 -21.93
CA ARG A 51 29.57 34.68 -21.55
C ARG A 51 29.10 35.75 -20.56
N ALA A 52 29.96 36.13 -19.59
CA ALA A 52 29.63 37.17 -18.61
C ALA A 52 29.54 38.55 -19.25
N ARG A 53 30.40 38.85 -20.26
CA ARG A 53 30.33 40.08 -21.07
C ARG A 53 29.03 40.21 -21.85
N ASP A 54 28.44 39.05 -22.28
CA ASP A 54 27.16 38.96 -22.96
C ASP A 54 25.96 39.05 -21.96
N GLY A 55 26.22 39.37 -20.68
CA GLY A 55 25.18 39.53 -19.64
C GLY A 55 24.74 38.23 -18.98
N HIS A 56 25.39 37.08 -19.26
CA HIS A 56 24.99 35.77 -18.78
C HIS A 56 25.95 35.18 -17.74
N LEU A 57 25.79 35.53 -16.46
CA LEU A 57 26.58 34.93 -15.36
C LEU A 57 26.21 33.47 -15.04
N SER A 58 25.00 33.05 -15.36
CA SER A 58 24.53 31.67 -15.23
C SER A 58 24.31 31.07 -16.61
N ARG A 59 24.48 29.74 -16.73
CA ARG A 59 24.17 29.03 -17.98
C ARG A 59 22.67 28.93 -18.15
N GLN A 60 22.10 29.69 -19.07
CA GLN A 60 20.73 29.46 -19.50
C GLN A 60 20.67 28.11 -20.20
N ARG A 61 20.10 27.10 -19.54
CA ARG A 61 19.75 25.85 -20.19
C ARG A 61 18.57 26.15 -21.10
N ARG A 62 18.78 26.17 -22.42
CA ARG A 62 17.68 26.15 -23.37
C ARG A 62 16.91 24.85 -23.14
N HIS A 63 15.80 24.93 -22.42
CA HIS A 63 14.85 23.83 -22.35
C HIS A 63 14.10 23.83 -23.67
N ARG A 64 14.22 22.73 -24.43
CA ARG A 64 13.36 22.52 -25.59
C ARG A 64 11.92 22.50 -25.06
N GLU A 65 11.10 23.43 -25.51
CA GLU A 65 9.67 23.39 -25.27
C GLU A 65 9.07 22.39 -26.26
N TYR A 66 8.26 21.49 -25.71
CA TYR A 66 7.52 20.52 -26.49
C TYR A 66 6.09 21.03 -26.64
N ASP A 67 5.68 21.42 -27.85
CA ASP A 67 4.27 21.69 -28.14
C ASP A 67 3.52 20.38 -28.46
N GLU A 68 2.21 20.46 -28.60
CA GLU A 68 1.35 19.29 -28.84
C GLU A 68 1.63 18.63 -30.20
N ASN A 69 2.17 19.37 -31.16
CA ASN A 69 2.50 18.89 -32.50
C ASN A 69 3.97 18.43 -32.62
N ASP A 70 4.79 18.53 -31.56
CA ASP A 70 6.17 18.04 -31.58
C ASP A 70 6.17 16.52 -31.82
N SER A 71 6.96 16.06 -32.77
CA SER A 71 7.03 14.64 -33.12
C SER A 71 7.33 13.72 -31.93
N HIS A 72 8.15 14.17 -30.97
CA HIS A 72 8.42 13.41 -29.76
C HIS A 72 7.18 13.31 -28.85
N VAL A 73 6.35 14.38 -28.78
CA VAL A 73 5.09 14.38 -28.01
C VAL A 73 4.13 13.38 -28.62
N VAL A 74 3.88 13.49 -29.92
CA VAL A 74 2.98 12.57 -30.64
C VAL A 74 3.43 11.10 -30.46
N THR A 75 4.72 10.85 -30.61
CA THR A 75 5.26 9.48 -30.51
C THR A 75 5.15 8.92 -29.07
N VAL A 76 5.44 9.73 -28.04
CA VAL A 76 5.29 9.31 -26.63
C VAL A 76 3.83 9.04 -26.29
N LEU A 77 2.92 9.91 -26.73
CA LEU A 77 1.49 9.73 -26.50
C LEU A 77 0.95 8.49 -27.24
N ALA A 78 1.35 8.28 -28.48
CA ALA A 78 0.97 7.09 -29.24
C ALA A 78 1.42 5.80 -28.54
N ALA A 79 2.67 5.77 -28.05
CA ALA A 79 3.18 4.61 -27.31
C ALA A 79 2.35 4.31 -26.05
N ILE A 80 1.98 5.34 -25.27
CA ILE A 80 1.17 5.17 -24.04
C ILE A 80 -0.28 4.83 -24.38
N HIS A 81 -0.82 5.35 -25.49
CA HIS A 81 -2.18 5.02 -25.91
C HIS A 81 -2.29 3.57 -26.40
N LEU A 82 -1.25 3.06 -27.07
CA LEU A 82 -1.19 1.66 -27.49
C LEU A 82 -0.97 0.70 -26.31
N ASP A 83 -0.09 1.08 -25.38
CA ASP A 83 0.16 0.32 -24.14
C ASP A 83 0.26 1.27 -22.94
N PRO A 84 -0.84 1.48 -22.20
CA PRO A 84 -0.84 2.31 -21.00
C PRO A 84 0.07 1.80 -19.85
N HIS A 85 0.50 0.55 -19.92
CA HIS A 85 1.40 -0.07 -18.94
C HIS A 85 2.87 0.07 -19.30
N THR A 86 3.18 0.68 -20.45
CA THR A 86 4.56 0.86 -20.90
C THR A 86 5.37 1.72 -19.93
N SER A 87 6.62 1.33 -19.67
CA SER A 87 7.50 2.11 -18.82
C SER A 87 8.31 3.14 -19.62
N SER A 88 8.71 4.24 -18.98
CA SER A 88 9.60 5.23 -19.62
C SER A 88 10.94 4.66 -20.09
N ARG A 89 11.38 3.51 -19.55
CA ARG A 89 12.57 2.77 -20.02
C ARG A 89 12.29 1.97 -21.28
N ILE A 90 11.08 1.45 -21.45
CA ILE A 90 10.65 0.78 -22.68
C ILE A 90 10.55 1.80 -23.80
N ILE A 91 9.98 3.00 -23.54
CA ILE A 91 9.93 4.11 -24.51
C ILE A 91 11.33 4.47 -24.99
N GLU A 92 12.32 4.59 -24.09
CA GLU A 92 13.70 4.88 -24.45
C GLU A 92 14.30 3.77 -25.31
N ARG A 93 14.11 2.50 -24.93
CA ARG A 93 14.69 1.34 -25.62
C ARG A 93 14.09 1.12 -27.01
N GLU A 94 12.78 1.23 -27.15
CA GLU A 94 12.08 0.83 -28.37
C GLU A 94 11.84 1.99 -29.33
N ILE A 95 11.70 3.21 -28.79
CA ILE A 95 11.38 4.41 -29.58
C ILE A 95 12.58 5.33 -29.71
N GLY A 96 13.62 5.16 -28.88
CA GLY A 96 14.83 5.99 -28.90
C GLY A 96 14.66 7.38 -28.27
N ILE A 97 13.52 7.69 -27.65
CA ILE A 97 13.32 8.95 -26.93
C ILE A 97 13.88 8.81 -25.51
N PRO A 98 14.87 9.62 -25.11
CA PRO A 98 15.46 9.52 -23.78
C PRO A 98 14.41 9.55 -22.66
N ARG A 99 14.55 8.69 -21.65
CA ARG A 99 13.66 8.59 -20.50
C ARG A 99 13.31 9.95 -19.87
N THR A 100 14.34 10.81 -19.71
CA THR A 100 14.15 12.15 -19.13
C THR A 100 13.28 13.05 -20.00
N THR A 101 13.34 12.88 -21.31
CA THR A 101 12.53 13.59 -22.29
C THR A 101 11.09 13.09 -22.23
N ALA A 102 10.87 11.76 -22.26
CA ALA A 102 9.54 11.17 -22.14
C ALA A 102 8.84 11.61 -20.84
N LEU A 103 9.51 11.52 -19.68
CA LEU A 103 8.96 11.95 -18.40
C LEU A 103 8.62 13.45 -18.36
N ARG A 104 9.42 14.30 -19.02
CA ARG A 104 9.16 15.73 -19.11
C ARG A 104 7.93 16.05 -19.96
N ILE A 105 7.78 15.35 -21.09
CA ILE A 105 6.60 15.43 -21.96
C ILE A 105 5.35 15.04 -21.17
N LEU A 106 5.36 13.88 -20.56
CA LEU A 106 4.24 13.37 -19.76
C LEU A 106 3.85 14.31 -18.63
N LYS A 107 4.84 14.83 -17.88
CA LYS A 107 4.58 15.82 -16.82
C LYS A 107 3.94 17.11 -17.36
N LYS A 108 4.42 17.62 -18.52
CA LYS A 108 3.85 18.81 -19.16
C LYS A 108 2.38 18.60 -19.54
N LEU A 109 2.06 17.41 -20.03
CA LEU A 109 0.71 17.01 -20.44
C LEU A 109 -0.14 16.49 -19.29
N LYS A 110 0.33 16.59 -18.02
CA LYS A 110 -0.36 16.16 -16.81
C LYS A 110 -0.67 14.65 -16.78
N TYR A 111 0.11 13.83 -17.48
CA TYR A 111 0.06 12.38 -17.33
C TYR A 111 0.79 11.97 -16.05
N HIS A 112 0.15 11.13 -15.27
CA HIS A 112 0.68 10.59 -14.02
C HIS A 112 0.79 9.07 -14.12
N ALA A 113 1.85 8.51 -13.56
CA ALA A 113 1.97 7.07 -13.40
C ALA A 113 1.16 6.63 -12.17
N TYR A 114 -0.02 6.08 -12.40
CA TYR A 114 -0.83 5.52 -11.32
C TYR A 114 -0.35 4.12 -10.94
N HIS A 115 -0.39 3.81 -9.64
CA HIS A 115 -0.09 2.46 -9.17
C HIS A 115 -1.26 1.53 -9.48
N ILE A 116 -0.92 0.32 -9.94
CA ILE A 116 -1.92 -0.73 -10.16
C ILE A 116 -2.29 -1.30 -8.79
N THR A 117 -3.57 -1.23 -8.43
CA THR A 117 -4.11 -1.88 -7.24
C THR A 117 -4.53 -3.30 -7.61
N LEU A 118 -3.99 -4.28 -6.90
CA LEU A 118 -4.41 -5.68 -7.07
C LEU A 118 -5.70 -5.89 -6.29
N VAL A 119 -6.75 -6.28 -6.98
CA VAL A 119 -8.06 -6.59 -6.40
C VAL A 119 -8.43 -8.04 -6.73
N GLN A 120 -9.33 -8.63 -5.94
CA GLN A 120 -9.88 -9.93 -6.27
C GLN A 120 -10.79 -9.85 -7.50
N GLU A 121 -10.69 -10.85 -8.37
CA GLU A 121 -11.57 -10.98 -9.52
C GLU A 121 -13.02 -11.20 -9.06
N LEU A 122 -13.91 -10.32 -9.49
CA LEU A 122 -15.34 -10.44 -9.24
C LEU A 122 -16.05 -10.99 -10.49
N ARG A 123 -16.70 -12.15 -10.35
CA ARG A 123 -17.58 -12.70 -11.36
C ARG A 123 -18.95 -12.01 -11.29
N PRO A 124 -19.76 -12.02 -12.36
CA PRO A 124 -21.07 -11.37 -12.36
C PRO A 124 -21.99 -11.80 -11.21
N ASN A 125 -21.99 -13.10 -10.86
CA ASN A 125 -22.76 -13.61 -9.73
C ASN A 125 -22.22 -13.10 -8.37
N HIS A 126 -20.91 -12.88 -8.23
CA HIS A 126 -20.34 -12.29 -7.01
C HIS A 126 -20.81 -10.84 -6.84
N VAL A 127 -20.80 -10.05 -7.92
CA VAL A 127 -21.30 -8.68 -7.95
C VAL A 127 -22.75 -8.62 -7.48
N GLN A 128 -23.62 -9.48 -8.03
CA GLN A 128 -25.02 -9.54 -7.64
C GLN A 128 -25.19 -9.88 -6.14
N MET A 129 -24.47 -10.88 -5.65
CA MET A 129 -24.52 -11.26 -4.22
C MET A 129 -24.01 -10.14 -3.30
N ARG A 130 -23.01 -9.36 -3.75
CA ARG A 130 -22.52 -8.20 -3.02
C ARG A 130 -23.59 -7.11 -2.91
N ILE A 131 -24.29 -6.81 -4.01
CA ILE A 131 -25.40 -5.85 -4.03
C ILE A 131 -26.52 -6.30 -3.07
N GLU A 132 -26.92 -7.56 -3.15
CA GLU A 132 -27.98 -8.12 -2.31
C GLU A 132 -27.63 -8.03 -0.82
N PHE A 133 -26.41 -8.42 -0.46
CA PHE A 133 -25.92 -8.33 0.91
C PHE A 133 -25.85 -6.86 1.38
N CYS A 134 -25.28 -5.98 0.57
CA CYS A 134 -25.16 -4.56 0.93
C CYS A 134 -26.54 -3.89 1.11
N ARG A 135 -27.53 -4.21 0.28
CA ARG A 135 -28.90 -3.73 0.47
C ARG A 135 -29.54 -4.28 1.75
N TRP A 136 -29.30 -5.56 2.07
CA TRP A 136 -29.73 -6.13 3.35
C TRP A 136 -29.06 -5.39 4.52
N ALA A 137 -27.75 -5.16 4.44
CA ALA A 137 -27.00 -4.48 5.48
C ALA A 137 -27.51 -3.05 5.74
N LEU A 138 -27.85 -2.29 4.70
CA LEU A 138 -28.47 -0.96 4.87
C LEU A 138 -29.81 -1.03 5.57
N ARG A 139 -30.70 -1.94 5.17
CA ARG A 139 -32.02 -2.13 5.87
C ARG A 139 -31.83 -2.44 7.36
N MET A 140 -30.83 -3.29 7.68
CA MET A 140 -30.56 -3.61 9.10
C MET A 140 -30.06 -2.37 9.87
N THR A 141 -29.25 -1.53 9.24
CA THR A 141 -28.76 -0.28 9.86
C THR A 141 -29.85 0.78 9.98
N GLU A 142 -30.75 0.89 9.01
CA GLU A 142 -31.90 1.79 9.07
C GLU A 142 -32.82 1.44 10.24
N ASN A 143 -33.06 0.15 10.47
CA ASN A 143 -33.87 -0.35 11.59
C ASN A 143 -33.14 -0.23 12.94
N ASN A 144 -31.84 -0.42 12.96
CA ASN A 144 -31.00 -0.35 14.16
C ASN A 144 -29.58 0.15 13.78
N PRO A 145 -29.25 1.43 14.00
CA PRO A 145 -27.94 2.00 13.66
C PRO A 145 -26.75 1.26 14.27
N ASP A 146 -26.95 0.61 15.43
CA ASP A 146 -25.89 -0.16 16.11
C ASP A 146 -25.87 -1.64 15.72
N PHE A 147 -26.66 -2.10 14.75
CA PHE A 147 -26.80 -3.51 14.42
C PHE A 147 -25.43 -4.19 14.19
N PHE A 148 -24.60 -3.62 13.33
CA PHE A 148 -23.29 -4.20 12.98
C PHE A 148 -22.26 -4.13 14.10
N ARG A 149 -22.50 -3.34 15.13
CA ARG A 149 -21.72 -3.35 16.37
C ARG A 149 -21.80 -4.71 17.08
N TYR A 150 -22.93 -5.39 16.96
CA TYR A 150 -23.19 -6.71 17.53
C TYR A 150 -23.00 -7.86 16.53
N VAL A 151 -22.48 -7.61 15.35
CA VAL A 151 -22.01 -8.63 14.43
C VAL A 151 -20.54 -8.93 14.74
N MET A 152 -20.24 -10.17 15.11
CA MET A 152 -18.90 -10.66 15.23
C MET A 152 -18.38 -11.00 13.83
N PHE A 153 -17.58 -10.12 13.27
CA PHE A 153 -16.87 -10.39 12.00
C PHE A 153 -15.67 -11.26 12.29
N SER A 154 -15.64 -12.45 11.73
CA SER A 154 -14.57 -13.42 11.95
C SER A 154 -13.89 -13.84 10.65
N ASP A 155 -12.62 -14.17 10.74
CA ASP A 155 -11.81 -14.62 9.61
C ASP A 155 -10.53 -15.32 10.07
N GLU A 156 -9.83 -15.97 9.14
CA GLU A 156 -8.53 -16.62 9.33
C GLU A 156 -7.46 -15.97 8.47
N ALA A 157 -6.26 -15.86 9.04
CA ALA A 157 -5.09 -15.43 8.30
C ALA A 157 -3.90 -16.36 8.49
N THR A 158 -3.20 -16.61 7.39
CA THR A 158 -1.93 -17.33 7.41
C THR A 158 -0.76 -16.39 7.66
N PHE A 159 0.08 -16.75 8.63
CA PHE A 159 1.36 -16.12 8.92
C PHE A 159 2.50 -17.03 8.53
N ASN A 160 3.24 -16.67 7.50
CA ASN A 160 4.36 -17.46 6.98
C ASN A 160 5.66 -17.06 7.67
N SER A 161 6.57 -18.03 7.91
CA SER A 161 7.88 -17.82 8.57
C SER A 161 8.75 -16.72 7.93
N GLN A 162 8.51 -16.40 6.68
CA GLN A 162 9.27 -15.38 5.95
C GLN A 162 8.62 -13.99 5.96
N GLY A 163 7.34 -13.92 6.30
CA GLY A 163 6.52 -12.72 6.21
C GLY A 163 6.33 -12.23 4.77
N GLN A 164 5.19 -11.68 4.48
CA GLN A 164 4.99 -10.89 3.28
C GLN A 164 5.32 -9.44 3.63
N LEU A 165 6.43 -8.92 3.08
CA LEU A 165 6.73 -7.50 3.17
C LEU A 165 5.70 -6.73 2.36
N ASN A 166 4.96 -5.87 3.03
CA ASN A 166 4.21 -4.83 2.34
C ASN A 166 5.21 -3.81 1.78
N ARG A 167 5.60 -3.99 0.51
CA ARG A 167 6.58 -3.14 -0.17
C ARG A 167 6.14 -1.69 -0.26
N HIS A 168 4.85 -1.40 -0.13
CA HIS A 168 4.32 -0.05 -0.17
C HIS A 168 4.61 0.73 1.12
N ASN A 169 4.66 0.03 2.26
CA ASN A 169 4.89 0.65 3.57
C ASN A 169 6.33 0.48 4.08
N CYS A 170 7.17 -0.31 3.40
CA CYS A 170 8.53 -0.56 3.83
C CYS A 170 9.51 0.35 3.08
N HIS A 171 9.93 1.44 3.74
CA HIS A 171 10.91 2.39 3.24
C HIS A 171 12.14 2.39 4.15
N TYR A 172 13.32 2.59 3.57
CA TYR A 172 14.56 2.84 4.31
C TYR A 172 15.03 4.26 4.02
N TRP A 173 14.97 5.12 5.04
CA TRP A 173 15.44 6.50 4.93
C TRP A 173 16.93 6.57 5.24
N SER A 174 17.74 7.06 4.31
CA SER A 174 19.18 7.26 4.46
C SER A 174 19.65 8.35 3.51
N GLU A 175 20.71 9.06 3.88
CA GLU A 175 21.37 10.06 3.01
C GLU A 175 22.05 9.41 1.79
N VAL A 176 22.53 8.18 1.96
CA VAL A 176 23.17 7.38 0.90
C VAL A 176 22.38 6.09 0.75
N ASN A 177 22.19 5.65 -0.50
CA ASN A 177 21.48 4.38 -0.75
C ASN A 177 22.25 3.23 -0.05
N PRO A 178 21.70 2.62 1.01
CA PRO A 178 22.37 1.56 1.76
C PRO A 178 22.35 0.23 1.03
N HIS A 179 21.73 0.16 -0.16
CA HIS A 179 21.46 -1.10 -0.88
C HIS A 179 20.87 -2.18 0.03
N TRP A 180 19.99 -1.74 0.96
CA TRP A 180 19.40 -2.64 1.95
C TRP A 180 18.60 -3.73 1.25
N HIS A 181 18.86 -4.97 1.62
CA HIS A 181 18.14 -6.13 1.14
C HIS A 181 17.77 -7.04 2.31
N ARG A 182 16.61 -7.65 2.21
CA ARG A 182 16.18 -8.68 3.15
C ARG A 182 16.48 -10.04 2.54
N THR A 183 17.31 -10.82 3.23
CA THR A 183 17.55 -12.21 2.84
C THR A 183 16.27 -13.03 3.03
N VAL A 184 15.91 -13.82 2.02
CA VAL A 184 14.77 -14.72 2.04
C VAL A 184 15.32 -16.13 1.98
N ASP A 185 15.08 -16.92 3.04
CA ASP A 185 15.41 -18.35 3.07
C ASP A 185 14.29 -19.13 2.40
N HIS A 186 14.62 -19.92 1.39
CA HIS A 186 13.67 -20.77 0.68
C HIS A 186 13.50 -22.17 1.29
N GLN A 187 14.34 -22.52 2.27
CA GLN A 187 14.27 -23.76 3.03
C GLN A 187 13.52 -23.52 4.36
N HIS A 188 13.02 -24.58 4.97
CA HIS A 188 12.32 -24.54 6.28
C HIS A 188 11.12 -23.59 6.33
N ARG A 189 10.24 -23.67 5.33
CA ARG A 189 8.99 -22.90 5.34
C ARG A 189 7.98 -23.54 6.29
N TRP A 190 7.53 -22.76 7.25
CA TRP A 190 6.41 -23.11 8.12
C TRP A 190 5.43 -21.94 8.17
N SER A 191 4.21 -22.23 8.46
CA SER A 191 3.16 -21.23 8.63
C SER A 191 2.28 -21.57 9.81
N ILE A 192 1.59 -20.60 10.32
CA ILE A 192 0.53 -20.76 11.30
C ILE A 192 -0.75 -20.13 10.76
N MET A 193 -1.86 -20.78 11.02
CA MET A 193 -3.20 -20.28 10.75
C MET A 193 -3.78 -19.71 12.03
N VAL A 194 -4.25 -18.47 11.97
CA VAL A 194 -4.77 -17.74 13.12
C VAL A 194 -6.17 -17.27 12.81
N TRP A 195 -7.11 -17.55 13.69
CA TRP A 195 -8.46 -17.03 13.66
C TRP A 195 -8.62 -15.88 14.64
N CYS A 196 -9.36 -14.85 14.24
CA CYS A 196 -9.81 -13.76 15.10
C CYS A 196 -11.25 -13.33 14.77
N GLY A 197 -11.94 -12.79 15.77
CA GLY A 197 -13.23 -12.13 15.62
C GLY A 197 -13.20 -10.70 16.18
N ILE A 198 -13.96 -9.79 15.58
CA ILE A 198 -14.14 -8.41 16.05
C ILE A 198 -15.61 -8.18 16.33
N ILE A 199 -15.97 -7.81 17.57
CA ILE A 199 -17.33 -7.48 17.98
C ILE A 199 -17.34 -6.38 19.02
N ASN A 200 -18.15 -5.35 18.88
CA ASN A 200 -18.38 -4.27 19.87
C ASN A 200 -17.09 -3.71 20.51
N GLY A 201 -16.02 -3.60 19.71
CA GLY A 201 -14.72 -3.14 20.19
C GLY A 201 -13.93 -4.20 20.97
N TYR A 202 -14.38 -5.44 21.02
CA TYR A 202 -13.60 -6.58 21.51
C TYR A 202 -12.91 -7.27 20.35
N LEU A 203 -11.66 -7.67 20.57
CA LEU A 203 -10.95 -8.63 19.74
C LEU A 203 -11.08 -10.01 20.38
N ILE A 204 -11.71 -10.94 19.70
CA ILE A 204 -11.90 -12.32 20.14
C ILE A 204 -10.77 -13.16 19.56
N GLY A 205 -10.06 -13.88 20.41
CA GLY A 205 -8.84 -14.60 20.03
C GLY A 205 -7.56 -13.82 20.39
N PRO A 206 -6.42 -14.07 19.76
CA PRO A 206 -6.21 -14.97 18.61
C PRO A 206 -6.28 -16.45 18.99
N TYR A 207 -6.97 -17.23 18.18
CA TYR A 207 -6.93 -18.69 18.24
C TYR A 207 -5.98 -19.19 17.14
N VAL A 208 -5.05 -20.09 17.52
CA VAL A 208 -4.06 -20.64 16.59
C VAL A 208 -4.41 -22.08 16.31
N PHE A 209 -4.67 -22.41 15.05
CA PHE A 209 -4.86 -23.79 14.65
C PHE A 209 -3.52 -24.54 14.63
N GLU A 210 -3.52 -25.77 15.10
CA GLU A 210 -2.32 -26.63 15.08
C GLU A 210 -1.99 -27.08 13.67
N GLU A 211 -3.02 -27.39 12.88
CA GLU A 211 -2.95 -27.86 11.50
C GLU A 211 -3.77 -26.96 10.56
N ASN A 212 -3.95 -27.41 9.32
CA ASN A 212 -4.82 -26.72 8.36
C ASN A 212 -6.28 -26.79 8.84
N VAL A 213 -7.02 -25.69 8.61
CA VAL A 213 -8.42 -25.60 9.00
C VAL A 213 -9.25 -26.56 8.15
N ASP A 214 -9.90 -27.49 8.80
CA ASP A 214 -10.90 -28.37 8.23
C ASP A 214 -12.25 -28.21 8.96
N ARG A 215 -13.27 -28.95 8.53
CA ARG A 215 -14.60 -28.90 9.14
C ARG A 215 -14.63 -29.32 10.63
N PHE A 216 -13.70 -30.17 11.06
CA PHE A 216 -13.69 -30.67 12.43
C PHE A 216 -12.98 -29.70 13.35
N SER A 217 -11.82 -29.21 12.96
CA SER A 217 -11.08 -28.19 13.72
C SER A 217 -11.85 -26.87 13.81
N TYR A 218 -12.59 -26.50 12.74
CA TYR A 218 -13.45 -25.33 12.78
C TYR A 218 -14.70 -25.55 13.66
N LEU A 219 -15.28 -26.75 13.65
CA LEU A 219 -16.37 -27.10 14.56
C LEU A 219 -15.93 -27.08 16.01
N GLU A 220 -14.72 -27.58 16.32
CA GLU A 220 -14.13 -27.51 17.66
C GLU A 220 -13.95 -26.06 18.11
N LEU A 221 -13.43 -25.19 17.23
CA LEU A 221 -13.34 -23.75 17.50
C LEU A 221 -14.71 -23.19 17.93
N LEU A 222 -15.76 -23.46 17.16
CA LEU A 222 -17.09 -22.89 17.42
C LEU A 222 -17.74 -23.44 18.71
N ARG A 223 -17.57 -24.72 19.02
CA ARG A 223 -18.23 -25.37 20.13
C ARG A 223 -17.51 -25.21 21.46
N GLU A 224 -16.20 -25.32 21.42
CA GLU A 224 -15.41 -25.43 22.64
C GLU A 224 -14.61 -24.14 22.91
N ARG A 225 -13.92 -23.63 21.91
CA ARG A 225 -13.01 -22.49 22.10
C ARG A 225 -13.71 -21.14 22.08
N LEU A 226 -14.69 -20.95 21.21
CA LEU A 226 -15.37 -19.65 21.08
C LEU A 226 -16.12 -19.25 22.36
N PRO A 227 -16.82 -20.13 23.08
CA PRO A 227 -17.40 -19.78 24.38
C PRO A 227 -16.33 -19.31 25.40
N GLU A 228 -15.18 -19.98 25.49
CA GLU A 228 -14.07 -19.56 26.36
C GLU A 228 -13.52 -18.18 25.95
N LEU A 229 -13.33 -17.95 24.67
CA LEU A 229 -12.84 -16.67 24.14
C LEU A 229 -13.81 -15.51 24.38
N LEU A 230 -15.10 -15.80 24.54
CA LEU A 230 -16.15 -14.81 24.79
C LEU A 230 -16.38 -14.52 26.29
N GLU A 231 -15.69 -15.18 27.22
CA GLU A 231 -15.91 -15.00 28.66
C GLU A 231 -15.78 -13.56 29.14
N ASN A 232 -14.82 -12.82 28.56
CA ASN A 232 -14.55 -11.42 28.91
C ASN A 232 -15.42 -10.40 28.12
N VAL A 233 -16.33 -10.87 27.27
CA VAL A 233 -17.27 -10.02 26.55
C VAL A 233 -18.52 -9.82 27.43
N ASP A 234 -19.00 -8.58 27.50
CA ASP A 234 -20.16 -8.25 28.29
C ASP A 234 -21.42 -9.05 27.86
N LEU A 235 -22.35 -9.25 28.82
CA LEU A 235 -23.50 -10.10 28.61
C LEU A 235 -24.42 -9.56 27.50
N GLU A 236 -24.62 -8.24 27.43
CA GLU A 236 -25.47 -7.62 26.41
C GLU A 236 -24.94 -7.94 25.02
N THR A 237 -23.62 -7.74 24.80
CA THR A 237 -22.96 -8.05 23.52
C THR A 237 -23.15 -9.52 23.17
N ARG A 238 -22.94 -10.46 24.10
CA ARG A 238 -23.11 -11.89 23.84
C ARG A 238 -24.57 -12.27 23.52
N GLN A 239 -25.55 -11.68 24.20
CA GLN A 239 -26.97 -11.96 23.93
C GLN A 239 -27.45 -11.45 22.57
N ARG A 240 -26.89 -10.31 22.11
CA ARG A 240 -27.29 -9.68 20.87
C ARG A 240 -26.42 -10.13 19.68
N MET A 241 -25.38 -10.92 19.93
CA MET A 241 -24.39 -11.31 18.95
C MET A 241 -24.97 -12.03 17.74
N TRP A 242 -24.56 -11.59 16.57
CA TRP A 242 -24.60 -12.31 15.31
C TRP A 242 -23.20 -12.82 14.97
N LEU A 243 -23.08 -14.00 14.37
CA LEU A 243 -21.79 -14.51 13.90
C LEU A 243 -21.68 -14.36 12.40
N GLN A 244 -20.61 -13.74 11.92
CA GLN A 244 -20.28 -13.71 10.51
C GLN A 244 -19.06 -14.59 10.24
N GLN A 245 -19.14 -15.40 9.20
CA GLN A 245 -18.05 -16.18 8.62
C GLN A 245 -18.08 -16.10 7.09
N ASP A 246 -16.94 -16.35 6.46
CA ASP A 246 -16.87 -16.41 5.00
C ASP A 246 -17.44 -17.70 4.41
N GLY A 247 -17.31 -17.86 3.09
CA GLY A 247 -17.83 -19.03 2.35
C GLY A 247 -16.81 -20.16 2.15
N ALA A 248 -15.75 -20.24 2.94
CA ALA A 248 -14.75 -21.29 2.82
C ALA A 248 -15.33 -22.69 2.98
N ALA A 249 -14.71 -23.69 2.35
CA ALA A 249 -15.22 -25.06 2.37
C ALA A 249 -15.44 -25.66 3.76
N PRO A 250 -14.54 -25.48 4.75
CA PRO A 250 -14.76 -25.87 6.14
C PRO A 250 -16.01 -25.26 6.75
N HIS A 251 -16.24 -23.96 6.51
CA HIS A 251 -17.36 -23.19 7.08
C HIS A 251 -18.71 -23.62 6.48
N PHE A 252 -18.72 -24.06 5.24
CA PHE A 252 -19.93 -24.54 4.56
C PHE A 252 -20.29 -25.99 4.89
N ALA A 253 -19.45 -26.73 5.61
CA ALA A 253 -19.71 -28.12 5.99
C ALA A 253 -21.04 -28.24 6.78
N ARG A 254 -21.79 -29.32 6.53
CA ARG A 254 -23.10 -29.52 7.16
C ARG A 254 -23.02 -29.48 8.68
N ILE A 255 -22.03 -30.15 9.28
CA ILE A 255 -21.86 -30.20 10.75
C ILE A 255 -21.62 -28.82 11.37
N VAL A 256 -20.96 -27.91 10.62
CA VAL A 256 -20.73 -26.51 11.05
C VAL A 256 -22.01 -25.71 10.96
N ARG A 257 -22.76 -25.80 9.85
CA ARG A 257 -24.05 -25.15 9.68
C ARG A 257 -25.09 -25.61 10.69
N ASP A 258 -25.13 -26.91 10.99
CA ASP A 258 -26.04 -27.46 12.02
C ASP A 258 -25.66 -26.90 13.39
N CYS A 259 -24.37 -26.79 13.69
CA CYS A 259 -23.91 -26.14 14.93
C CYS A 259 -24.33 -24.66 15.02
N LEU A 260 -24.16 -23.89 13.93
CA LEU A 260 -24.55 -22.48 13.88
C LEU A 260 -26.05 -22.29 14.01
N ASN A 261 -26.87 -23.09 13.31
CA ASN A 261 -28.32 -23.03 13.41
C ASN A 261 -28.81 -23.34 14.83
N ASN A 262 -28.19 -24.30 15.52
CA ASN A 262 -28.57 -24.66 16.89
C ASN A 262 -28.18 -23.59 17.94
N ASN A 263 -27.01 -22.96 17.76
CA ASN A 263 -26.47 -22.04 18.77
C ASN A 263 -26.86 -20.59 18.53
N TYR A 264 -27.06 -20.18 17.27
CA TYR A 264 -27.31 -18.78 16.92
C TYR A 264 -28.74 -18.50 16.41
N ASN A 265 -29.53 -19.53 16.14
CA ASN A 265 -30.96 -19.44 15.83
C ASN A 265 -31.27 -18.26 14.88
N ASP A 266 -30.92 -18.38 13.61
CA ASP A 266 -31.05 -17.39 12.54
C ASP A 266 -30.18 -16.10 12.69
N ARG A 267 -29.30 -16.03 13.67
CA ARG A 267 -28.39 -14.88 13.88
C ARG A 267 -26.97 -15.17 13.39
N TRP A 268 -26.83 -15.67 12.17
CA TRP A 268 -25.51 -15.81 11.56
C TRP A 268 -25.52 -15.46 10.08
N ILE A 269 -24.37 -15.00 9.60
CA ILE A 269 -24.11 -14.52 8.25
C ILE A 269 -23.01 -15.40 7.67
N GLY A 270 -23.29 -16.07 6.56
CA GLY A 270 -22.32 -16.95 5.92
C GLY A 270 -22.93 -17.72 4.78
N ARG A 271 -22.14 -18.46 4.04
CA ARG A 271 -22.63 -19.27 2.94
C ARG A 271 -23.62 -20.34 3.42
N GLY A 272 -24.84 -20.29 2.88
CA GLY A 272 -25.92 -21.21 3.26
C GLY A 272 -26.54 -20.94 4.62
N GLY A 273 -26.33 -19.79 5.18
CA GLY A 273 -26.99 -19.27 6.37
C GLY A 273 -28.25 -18.48 6.07
N PRO A 274 -28.92 -17.97 7.12
CA PRO A 274 -30.07 -17.07 7.00
C PRO A 274 -29.75 -15.84 6.14
N VAL A 275 -28.50 -15.35 6.23
CA VAL A 275 -27.97 -14.29 5.39
C VAL A 275 -26.69 -14.76 4.73
N ASN A 276 -26.65 -14.71 3.41
CA ASN A 276 -25.45 -15.11 2.68
C ASN A 276 -24.38 -14.03 2.71
N TRP A 277 -23.15 -14.40 3.14
CA TRP A 277 -21.97 -13.56 2.96
C TRP A 277 -21.53 -13.61 1.49
N PRO A 278 -21.27 -12.46 0.84
CA PRO A 278 -20.83 -12.44 -0.54
C PRO A 278 -19.40 -12.94 -0.70
N PRO A 279 -19.11 -13.78 -1.71
CA PRO A 279 -17.76 -14.26 -1.96
C PRO A 279 -16.84 -13.13 -2.44
N CYS A 280 -15.53 -13.32 -2.32
CA CYS A 280 -14.50 -12.39 -2.81
C CYS A 280 -14.70 -10.94 -2.28
N SER A 281 -15.03 -10.79 -0.99
CA SER A 281 -15.40 -9.51 -0.40
C SER A 281 -14.54 -9.12 0.83
N PRO A 282 -13.19 -9.19 0.75
CA PRO A 282 -12.33 -8.76 1.84
C PRO A 282 -12.42 -7.24 2.07
N ASP A 283 -12.82 -6.50 1.04
CA ASP A 283 -13.00 -5.05 1.09
C ASP A 283 -14.15 -4.58 2.01
N ILE A 284 -15.07 -5.47 2.39
CA ILE A 284 -16.13 -5.21 3.38
C ILE A 284 -15.97 -6.04 4.67
N SER A 285 -14.87 -6.77 4.85
CA SER A 285 -14.59 -7.58 6.04
C SER A 285 -13.62 -6.83 6.97
N PRO A 286 -14.02 -6.42 8.18
CA PRO A 286 -13.14 -5.72 9.14
C PRO A 286 -11.85 -6.47 9.48
N PRO A 287 -11.81 -7.80 9.65
CA PRO A 287 -10.58 -8.55 9.76
C PRO A 287 -9.63 -8.33 8.58
N ASP A 288 -10.14 -8.38 7.34
CA ASP A 288 -9.33 -8.26 6.13
C ASP A 288 -8.79 -6.84 5.90
N PHE A 289 -9.68 -5.84 5.88
CA PHE A 289 -9.26 -4.49 5.51
C PHE A 289 -8.52 -3.75 6.63
N TYR A 290 -8.55 -4.27 7.88
CA TYR A 290 -7.90 -3.62 9.02
C TYR A 290 -7.00 -4.57 9.81
N LEU A 291 -7.55 -5.65 10.40
CA LEU A 291 -6.85 -6.43 11.43
C LEU A 291 -5.61 -7.13 10.91
N TRP A 292 -5.74 -7.86 9.81
CA TRP A 292 -4.64 -8.66 9.28
C TRP A 292 -3.48 -7.81 8.78
N GLY A 293 -3.76 -6.66 8.19
CA GLY A 293 -2.73 -5.69 7.80
C GLY A 293 -1.95 -5.21 9.02
N PHE A 294 -2.63 -4.75 10.06
CA PHE A 294 -2.04 -4.29 11.30
C PHE A 294 -1.18 -5.39 11.98
N LEU A 295 -1.73 -6.60 12.12
CA LEU A 295 -1.02 -7.70 12.76
C LEU A 295 0.22 -8.13 11.97
N LYS A 296 0.12 -8.24 10.65
CA LYS A 296 1.26 -8.57 9.79
C LYS A 296 2.37 -7.52 9.87
N ASP A 297 2.02 -6.23 9.84
CA ASP A 297 2.99 -5.14 9.99
C ASP A 297 3.68 -5.19 11.37
N ALA A 298 2.94 -5.46 12.44
CA ALA A 298 3.51 -5.57 13.79
C ALA A 298 4.42 -6.80 13.97
N VAL A 299 3.97 -7.97 13.51
CA VAL A 299 4.68 -9.25 13.67
C VAL A 299 5.96 -9.29 12.85
N PHE A 300 5.92 -8.75 11.63
CA PHE A 300 7.03 -8.82 10.68
C PHE A 300 7.97 -7.62 10.70
N LYS A 301 7.86 -6.71 11.67
CA LYS A 301 8.89 -5.67 11.91
C LYS A 301 10.29 -6.27 12.00
N GLN A 302 10.39 -7.42 12.65
CA GLN A 302 11.56 -8.28 12.66
C GLN A 302 11.14 -9.68 12.27
N ARG A 303 11.98 -10.39 11.51
CA ARG A 303 11.68 -11.77 11.10
C ARG A 303 11.46 -12.66 12.34
N PRO A 304 10.35 -13.40 12.44
CA PRO A 304 10.15 -14.39 13.48
C PRO A 304 11.19 -15.53 13.37
N THR A 305 11.67 -15.99 14.51
CA THR A 305 12.71 -17.03 14.57
C THR A 305 12.13 -18.42 14.66
N THR A 306 11.06 -18.59 15.45
CA THR A 306 10.35 -19.86 15.64
C THR A 306 8.84 -19.68 15.54
N ARG A 307 8.11 -20.81 15.53
CA ARG A 307 6.64 -20.82 15.56
C ARG A 307 6.11 -20.16 16.85
N GLU A 308 6.72 -20.47 17.98
CA GLU A 308 6.36 -19.96 19.31
C GLU A 308 6.64 -18.45 19.41
N ASP A 309 7.76 -17.99 18.86
CA ASP A 309 8.06 -16.55 18.77
C ASP A 309 7.00 -15.81 17.96
N MET A 310 6.59 -16.37 16.82
CA MET A 310 5.52 -15.77 16.00
C MET A 310 4.20 -15.72 16.76
N ILE A 311 3.79 -16.81 17.40
CA ILE A 311 2.56 -16.85 18.20
C ILE A 311 2.62 -15.80 19.32
N GLY A 312 3.75 -15.71 20.01
CA GLY A 312 3.97 -14.71 21.05
C GLY A 312 3.86 -13.27 20.54
N ARG A 313 4.37 -12.99 19.34
CA ARG A 313 4.25 -11.65 18.70
C ARG A 313 2.81 -11.35 18.32
N ILE A 314 2.09 -12.31 17.75
CA ILE A 314 0.67 -12.13 17.39
C ILE A 314 -0.16 -11.83 18.64
N ARG A 315 0.01 -12.59 19.72
CA ARG A 315 -0.69 -12.37 20.99
C ARG A 315 -0.42 -10.97 21.56
N ARG A 316 0.86 -10.54 21.56
CA ARG A 316 1.22 -9.19 22.01
C ARG A 316 0.63 -8.10 21.11
N ALA A 317 0.65 -8.30 19.79
CA ALA A 317 0.07 -7.35 18.84
C ALA A 317 -1.44 -7.25 19.00
N CYS A 318 -2.14 -8.34 19.22
CA CYS A 318 -3.59 -8.34 19.51
C CYS A 318 -3.90 -7.61 20.82
N ALA A 319 -3.12 -7.83 21.88
CA ALA A 319 -3.36 -7.26 23.21
C ALA A 319 -3.22 -5.72 23.26
N VAL A 320 -2.49 -5.12 22.33
CA VAL A 320 -2.27 -3.65 22.31
C VAL A 320 -3.25 -2.90 21.41
N ILE A 321 -4.15 -3.58 20.72
CA ILE A 321 -5.14 -2.90 19.86
C ILE A 321 -6.18 -2.18 20.74
N PRO A 322 -6.29 -0.84 20.62
CA PRO A 322 -7.27 -0.11 21.41
C PRO A 322 -8.71 -0.44 21.00
N ARG A 323 -9.60 -0.54 22.00
CA ARG A 323 -11.04 -0.79 21.78
C ARG A 323 -11.67 0.17 20.78
N ASP A 324 -11.35 1.47 20.89
CA ASP A 324 -11.88 2.50 19.99
C ASP A 324 -11.47 2.30 18.54
N THR A 325 -10.32 1.69 18.30
CA THR A 325 -9.85 1.39 16.95
C THR A 325 -10.65 0.24 16.34
N LEU A 326 -10.97 -0.78 17.11
CA LEU A 326 -11.85 -1.88 16.69
C LEU A 326 -13.28 -1.38 16.43
N LEU A 327 -13.80 -0.49 17.27
CA LEU A 327 -15.12 0.14 17.04
C LEU A 327 -15.12 0.95 15.75
N ARG A 328 -14.08 1.74 15.48
CA ARG A 328 -13.95 2.48 14.21
C ARG A 328 -13.86 1.54 13.00
N ALA A 329 -13.17 0.43 13.10
CA ALA A 329 -13.10 -0.56 12.01
C ALA A 329 -14.52 -1.08 11.67
N VAL A 330 -15.32 -1.43 12.69
CA VAL A 330 -16.71 -1.84 12.48
C VAL A 330 -17.58 -0.70 11.94
N GLN A 331 -17.39 0.55 12.41
CA GLN A 331 -18.11 1.71 11.86
C GLN A 331 -17.78 1.97 10.37
N HIS A 332 -16.53 1.73 9.96
CA HIS A 332 -16.13 1.83 8.56
C HIS A 332 -16.83 0.81 7.65
N PHE A 333 -17.33 -0.29 8.18
CA PHE A 333 -18.12 -1.27 7.42
C PHE A 333 -19.32 -0.61 6.73
N GLN A 334 -20.10 0.22 7.42
CA GLN A 334 -21.25 0.89 6.84
C GLN A 334 -20.86 1.81 5.66
N ARG A 335 -19.76 2.58 5.80
CA ARG A 335 -19.25 3.39 4.70
C ARG A 335 -18.87 2.54 3.50
N ARG A 336 -18.23 1.39 3.74
CA ARG A 336 -17.81 0.45 2.68
C ARG A 336 -19.00 -0.21 1.98
N VAL A 337 -20.06 -0.52 2.72
CA VAL A 337 -21.33 -1.01 2.16
C VAL A 337 -21.94 0.02 1.21
N ASN A 338 -21.98 1.30 1.59
CA ASN A 338 -22.49 2.37 0.72
C ASN A 338 -21.64 2.49 -0.56
N LEU A 339 -20.31 2.56 -0.42
CA LEU A 339 -19.40 2.64 -1.57
C LEU A 339 -19.52 1.43 -2.50
N CYS A 340 -19.72 0.24 -1.96
CA CYS A 340 -19.97 -0.96 -2.75
C CYS A 340 -21.23 -0.82 -3.62
N LEU A 341 -22.30 -0.21 -3.10
CA LEU A 341 -23.52 0.04 -3.87
C LEU A 341 -23.34 1.17 -4.89
N GLU A 342 -22.58 2.21 -4.56
CA GLU A 342 -22.26 3.32 -5.48
C GLU A 342 -21.55 2.84 -6.75
N VAL A 343 -20.76 1.75 -6.65
CA VAL A 343 -20.06 1.14 -7.80
C VAL A 343 -20.75 -0.14 -8.30
N ASP A 344 -22.04 -0.28 -8.07
CA ASP A 344 -22.85 -1.43 -8.52
C ASP A 344 -22.22 -2.79 -8.14
N GLY A 345 -21.74 -2.93 -6.90
CA GLY A 345 -21.14 -4.15 -6.36
C GLY A 345 -19.70 -4.43 -6.80
N GLY A 346 -19.08 -3.54 -7.55
CA GLY A 346 -17.70 -3.64 -7.99
C GLY A 346 -16.67 -3.35 -6.87
N ASN A 347 -15.40 -3.24 -7.25
CA ASN A 347 -14.30 -2.87 -6.35
C ASN A 347 -14.30 -1.35 -6.12
N PHE A 348 -14.35 -0.92 -4.87
CA PHE A 348 -14.52 0.50 -4.48
C PHE A 348 -13.35 1.06 -3.66
N GLU A 349 -12.30 0.30 -3.36
CA GLU A 349 -11.24 0.74 -2.46
C GLU A 349 -10.52 2.01 -2.93
N HIS A 350 -10.51 2.27 -4.24
CA HIS A 350 -10.00 3.51 -4.82
C HIS A 350 -10.78 4.78 -4.41
N LEU A 351 -12.01 4.63 -3.92
CA LEU A 351 -12.85 5.72 -3.41
C LEU A 351 -12.65 6.02 -1.92
N LEU A 352 -11.83 5.24 -1.24
CA LEU A 352 -11.53 5.40 0.19
C LEU A 352 -10.35 6.36 0.44
N GLN A 353 -9.65 6.79 -0.62
CA GLN A 353 -8.50 7.69 -0.55
C GLN A 353 -8.89 9.14 -0.29
#